data_fc9aa9d81526fa93cf6dc3f996d231df
#
_entry.id   fc9aa9d81526fa93cf6dc3f996d231df
#
_cell.length_a   1.000
_cell.length_b   1.000
_cell.length_c   1.000
_cell.angle_alpha   90.00
_cell.angle_beta   90.00
_cell.angle_gamma   90.00
#
_symmetry.space_group_name_H-M   'P 1'
#
loop_
_entity.id
_entity.type
_entity.pdbx_description
1 polymer ?
#
loop_
_entity_poly.entity_id
_entity_poly.type
_entity_poly.pdbx_seq_one_letter_code
_entity_poly.pdbx_strand_id
1 'polypeptide(L)'
;MPYDYRVKIGKLIAELRINRGLTQAQLADELGTSQSAINRIEKGAQNISLELIARISGVLNSEIISLSSSSKLSLRIHGGNQLNGSISVNTSKNAGVGLLCASLLNKGKTVLRRVARIEEVNRIIEVLNSIGVKTKWLNRQNDLEICPPAQLQLDRMDTAAAKRTRSILMFLGPLLHQCNDFRLPFAGGCSLGVRTVKPHLVGLSAFGMNVDVPASAT
;
A
#
# COMPACT_ATOMS: atom_id res chain seq x y z
N MET A 1 5.93 18.44 -10.77
CA MET A 1 5.17 19.54 -10.15
C MET A 1 4.50 19.00 -8.90
N PRO A 2 4.47 19.70 -7.76
CA PRO A 2 3.71 19.26 -6.61
C PRO A 2 2.23 19.22 -7.00
N TYR A 3 1.58 18.12 -6.60
CA TYR A 3 0.18 17.84 -6.90
C TYR A 3 -0.70 18.86 -6.16
N ASP A 4 -1.30 19.81 -6.86
CA ASP A 4 -2.12 20.85 -6.22
C ASP A 4 -3.54 20.31 -5.97
N TYR A 5 -3.75 19.78 -4.76
CA TYR A 5 -5.05 19.29 -4.31
C TYR A 5 -6.17 20.34 -4.35
N ARG A 6 -5.85 21.63 -4.26
CA ARG A 6 -6.83 22.72 -4.31
C ARG A 6 -7.54 22.75 -5.67
N VAL A 7 -6.76 22.62 -6.74
CA VAL A 7 -7.32 22.59 -8.12
C VAL A 7 -8.22 21.37 -8.30
N LYS A 8 -7.83 20.21 -7.75
CA LYS A 8 -8.66 18.99 -7.85
C LYS A 8 -9.97 19.11 -7.09
N ILE A 9 -9.90 19.55 -5.85
CA ILE A 9 -11.09 19.75 -5.00
C ILE A 9 -11.98 20.82 -5.64
N GLY A 10 -11.42 21.90 -6.15
CA GLY A 10 -12.17 22.95 -6.81
C GLY A 10 -12.92 22.44 -8.05
N LYS A 11 -12.28 21.64 -8.90
CA LYS A 11 -12.93 21.02 -10.08
C LYS A 11 -14.06 20.08 -9.65
N LEU A 12 -13.83 19.24 -8.64
CA LEU A 12 -14.87 18.34 -8.12
C LEU A 12 -16.09 19.11 -7.60
N ILE A 13 -15.87 20.21 -6.89
CA ILE A 13 -16.96 21.07 -6.40
C ILE A 13 -17.74 21.65 -7.58
N ALA A 14 -17.05 22.14 -8.63
CA ALA A 14 -17.70 22.66 -9.82
C ALA A 14 -18.55 21.60 -10.54
N GLU A 15 -18.02 20.40 -10.72
CA GLU A 15 -18.75 19.27 -11.33
C GLU A 15 -19.99 18.90 -10.53
N LEU A 16 -19.88 18.76 -9.19
CA LEU A 16 -21.00 18.44 -8.33
C LEU A 16 -22.08 19.53 -8.35
N ARG A 17 -21.67 20.81 -8.35
CA ARG A 17 -22.59 21.93 -8.47
C ARG A 17 -23.35 21.90 -9.79
N ILE A 18 -22.67 21.72 -10.91
CA ILE A 18 -23.27 21.63 -12.24
C ILE A 18 -24.25 20.45 -12.32
N ASN A 19 -23.87 19.30 -11.81
CA ASN A 19 -24.72 18.10 -11.78
C ASN A 19 -26.02 18.32 -10.97
N ARG A 20 -25.98 19.24 -10.00
CA ARG A 20 -27.17 19.68 -9.26
C ARG A 20 -27.96 20.80 -9.96
N GLY A 21 -27.51 21.29 -11.10
CA GLY A 21 -28.12 22.39 -11.83
C GLY A 21 -27.98 23.76 -11.14
N LEU A 22 -27.05 23.89 -10.18
CA LEU A 22 -26.83 25.15 -9.45
C LEU A 22 -25.87 26.07 -10.20
N THR A 23 -26.16 27.36 -10.21
CA THR A 23 -25.21 28.41 -10.62
C THR A 23 -24.22 28.66 -9.45
N GLN A 24 -23.09 29.30 -9.74
CA GLN A 24 -22.16 29.73 -8.69
C GLN A 24 -22.80 30.71 -7.69
N ALA A 25 -23.71 31.56 -8.15
CA ALA A 25 -24.43 32.50 -7.29
C ALA A 25 -25.38 31.75 -6.33
N GLN A 26 -26.14 30.78 -6.82
CA GLN A 26 -27.03 29.97 -6.00
C GLN A 26 -26.27 29.17 -4.94
N LEU A 27 -25.14 28.53 -5.30
CA LEU A 27 -24.28 27.85 -4.34
C LEU A 27 -23.71 28.82 -3.30
N ALA A 28 -23.36 30.02 -3.72
CA ALA A 28 -22.86 31.07 -2.82
C ALA A 28 -23.94 31.50 -1.81
N ASP A 29 -25.17 31.70 -2.26
CA ASP A 29 -26.31 32.07 -1.42
C ASP A 29 -26.59 30.98 -0.37
N GLU A 30 -26.64 29.70 -0.77
CA GLU A 30 -26.84 28.59 0.17
C GLU A 30 -25.71 28.45 1.20
N LEU A 31 -24.50 28.85 0.84
CA LEU A 31 -23.34 28.82 1.75
C LEU A 31 -23.14 30.12 2.52
N GLY A 32 -23.94 31.17 2.30
CA GLY A 32 -23.79 32.48 2.92
C GLY A 32 -22.46 33.16 2.55
N THR A 33 -22.03 33.05 1.27
CA THR A 33 -20.78 33.59 0.77
C THR A 33 -20.99 34.34 -0.56
N SER A 34 -19.93 34.82 -1.20
CA SER A 34 -20.04 35.51 -2.51
C SER A 34 -19.76 34.59 -3.69
N GLN A 35 -20.40 34.86 -4.84
CA GLN A 35 -20.13 34.16 -6.09
C GLN A 35 -18.63 34.18 -6.44
N SER A 36 -17.94 35.30 -6.19
CA SER A 36 -16.51 35.43 -6.45
C SER A 36 -15.67 34.50 -5.58
N ALA A 37 -16.11 34.19 -4.35
CA ALA A 37 -15.47 33.21 -3.48
C ALA A 37 -15.62 31.79 -4.05
N ILE A 38 -16.83 31.43 -4.49
CA ILE A 38 -17.08 30.13 -5.14
C ILE A 38 -16.22 29.98 -6.40
N ASN A 39 -16.16 31.00 -7.24
CA ASN A 39 -15.32 30.96 -8.44
C ASN A 39 -13.83 30.74 -8.12
N ARG A 40 -13.28 31.39 -7.06
CA ARG A 40 -11.90 31.18 -6.64
C ARG A 40 -11.69 29.77 -6.08
N ILE A 41 -12.65 29.24 -5.34
CA ILE A 41 -12.63 27.86 -4.84
C ILE A 41 -12.58 26.86 -5.99
N GLU A 42 -13.50 26.99 -6.96
CA GLU A 42 -13.59 26.08 -8.11
C GLU A 42 -12.34 26.14 -9.00
N LYS A 43 -11.65 27.27 -9.06
CA LYS A 43 -10.36 27.41 -9.76
C LYS A 43 -9.14 26.97 -8.94
N GLY A 44 -9.33 26.54 -7.68
CA GLY A 44 -8.24 26.18 -6.79
C GLY A 44 -7.37 27.38 -6.34
N ALA A 45 -7.86 28.61 -6.55
CA ALA A 45 -7.15 29.84 -6.24
C ALA A 45 -7.29 30.29 -4.75
N GLN A 46 -7.98 29.52 -3.94
CA GLN A 46 -8.22 29.80 -2.54
C GLN A 46 -8.04 28.53 -1.68
N ASN A 47 -7.46 28.67 -0.50
CA ASN A 47 -7.46 27.60 0.49
C ASN A 47 -8.88 27.39 1.03
N ILE A 48 -9.24 26.12 1.19
CA ILE A 48 -10.56 25.72 1.68
C ILE A 48 -10.36 25.06 3.04
N SER A 49 -11.05 25.55 4.07
CA SER A 49 -11.06 24.89 5.38
C SER A 49 -11.88 23.59 5.32
N LEU A 50 -11.58 22.64 6.20
CA LEU A 50 -12.36 21.40 6.33
C LEU A 50 -13.83 21.68 6.66
N GLU A 51 -14.09 22.72 7.48
CA GLU A 51 -15.43 23.16 7.81
C GLU A 51 -16.21 23.63 6.57
N LEU A 52 -15.57 24.45 5.72
CA LEU A 52 -16.21 24.90 4.48
C LEU A 52 -16.46 23.74 3.51
N ILE A 53 -15.53 22.77 3.43
CA ILE A 53 -15.74 21.56 2.61
C ILE A 53 -16.93 20.76 3.14
N ALA A 54 -17.07 20.59 4.46
CA ALA A 54 -18.22 19.91 5.06
C ALA A 54 -19.53 20.62 4.74
N ARG A 55 -19.57 21.96 4.81
CA ARG A 55 -20.76 22.73 4.43
C ARG A 55 -21.09 22.59 2.93
N ILE A 56 -20.10 22.67 2.05
CA ILE A 56 -20.28 22.47 0.61
C ILE A 56 -20.78 21.04 0.33
N SER A 57 -20.24 20.02 1.02
CA SER A 57 -20.69 18.62 0.91
C SER A 57 -22.17 18.48 1.31
N GLY A 58 -22.59 19.15 2.36
CA GLY A 58 -23.99 19.17 2.83
C GLY A 58 -24.91 19.81 1.78
N VAL A 59 -24.56 20.99 1.28
CA VAL A 59 -25.32 21.71 0.25
C VAL A 59 -25.40 20.91 -1.04
N LEU A 60 -24.29 20.31 -1.47
CA LEU A 60 -24.24 19.50 -2.69
C LEU A 60 -24.77 18.08 -2.51
N ASN A 61 -25.14 17.69 -1.27
CA ASN A 61 -25.53 16.31 -0.92
C ASN A 61 -24.56 15.26 -1.49
N SER A 62 -23.30 15.54 -1.40
CA SER A 62 -22.22 14.71 -1.97
C SER A 62 -21.01 14.80 -1.09
N GLU A 63 -20.41 13.65 -0.79
CA GLU A 63 -19.23 13.58 0.05
C GLU A 63 -17.98 13.98 -0.76
N ILE A 64 -17.41 15.15 -0.45
CA ILE A 64 -16.22 15.69 -1.13
C ILE A 64 -14.95 15.13 -0.51
N ILE A 65 -14.93 14.98 0.84
CA ILE A 65 -13.85 14.32 1.58
C ILE A 65 -14.48 13.37 2.57
N SER A 66 -14.11 12.10 2.49
CA SER A 66 -14.45 11.09 3.48
C SER A 66 -13.26 10.88 4.41
N LEU A 67 -13.41 11.27 5.66
CA LEU A 67 -12.48 10.90 6.73
C LEU A 67 -12.96 9.57 7.31
N SER A 68 -12.57 8.48 6.66
CA SER A 68 -12.86 7.14 7.16
C SER A 68 -11.95 6.84 8.36
N SER A 69 -12.54 6.60 9.51
CA SER A 69 -11.86 6.06 10.70
C SER A 69 -11.47 4.60 10.54
N SER A 70 -11.94 3.93 9.48
CA SER A 70 -11.53 2.59 9.09
C SER A 70 -10.59 2.68 7.88
N SER A 71 -9.48 1.96 7.93
CA SER A 71 -8.48 1.84 6.87
C SER A 71 -9.00 1.20 5.56
N LYS A 72 -10.31 1.21 5.33
CA LYS A 72 -10.94 0.67 4.13
C LYS A 72 -11.18 1.79 3.13
N LEU A 73 -10.47 1.74 2.02
CA LEU A 73 -10.74 2.57 0.85
C LEU A 73 -12.05 2.11 0.21
N SER A 74 -13.05 3.00 0.16
CA SER A 74 -14.29 2.77 -0.59
C SER A 74 -14.23 3.50 -1.92
N LEU A 75 -14.44 2.78 -3.00
CA LEU A 75 -14.44 3.32 -4.36
C LEU A 75 -15.85 3.21 -4.95
N ARG A 76 -16.38 4.32 -5.50
CA ARG A 76 -17.56 4.31 -6.35
C ARG A 76 -17.11 4.42 -7.80
N ILE A 77 -17.36 3.39 -8.60
CA ILE A 77 -16.97 3.32 -10.00
C ILE A 77 -18.22 3.44 -10.86
N HIS A 78 -18.25 4.46 -11.71
CA HIS A 78 -19.28 4.61 -12.73
C HIS A 78 -18.76 3.96 -14.01
N GLY A 79 -19.29 2.78 -14.33
CA GLY A 79 -18.94 2.03 -15.53
C GLY A 79 -19.68 2.54 -16.77
N GLY A 80 -19.49 1.82 -17.90
CA GLY A 80 -20.19 2.10 -19.17
C GLY A 80 -19.56 3.19 -20.04
N ASN A 81 -18.46 3.80 -19.60
CA ASN A 81 -17.74 4.80 -20.39
C ASN A 81 -16.68 4.13 -21.28
N GLN A 82 -16.55 4.61 -22.53
CA GLN A 82 -15.45 4.20 -23.39
C GLN A 82 -14.15 4.77 -22.85
N LEU A 83 -13.17 3.89 -22.59
CA LEU A 83 -11.86 4.29 -22.11
C LEU A 83 -10.96 4.65 -23.29
N ASN A 84 -10.27 5.79 -23.18
CA ASN A 84 -9.28 6.25 -24.15
C ASN A 84 -8.08 6.82 -23.40
N GLY A 85 -6.88 6.39 -23.77
CA GLY A 85 -5.64 6.84 -23.15
C GLY A 85 -4.63 5.70 -22.97
N SER A 86 -3.52 6.01 -22.31
CA SER A 86 -2.47 5.06 -21.98
C SER A 86 -2.18 5.08 -20.48
N ILE A 87 -1.84 3.92 -19.93
CA ILE A 87 -1.42 3.77 -18.56
C ILE A 87 -0.13 2.97 -18.49
N SER A 88 0.83 3.45 -17.71
CA SER A 88 2.03 2.68 -17.39
C SER A 88 1.72 1.69 -16.28
N VAL A 89 1.87 0.40 -16.55
CA VAL A 89 1.70 -0.63 -15.53
C VAL A 89 2.85 -0.60 -14.53
N ASN A 90 2.53 -0.87 -13.26
CA ASN A 90 3.54 -1.06 -12.23
C ASN A 90 4.30 -2.38 -12.42
N THR A 91 5.44 -2.49 -11.75
CA THR A 91 6.24 -3.71 -11.73
C THR A 91 5.50 -4.85 -11.00
N SER A 92 5.89 -6.09 -11.31
CA SER A 92 5.28 -7.27 -10.74
C SER A 92 5.42 -7.32 -9.21
N LYS A 93 4.30 -7.46 -8.50
CA LYS A 93 4.25 -7.69 -7.06
C LYS A 93 5.05 -8.93 -6.66
N ASN A 94 4.80 -10.04 -7.31
CA ASN A 94 5.41 -11.32 -6.96
C ASN A 94 6.92 -11.33 -7.20
N ALA A 95 7.37 -10.72 -8.30
CA ALA A 95 8.80 -10.55 -8.55
C ALA A 95 9.44 -9.67 -7.48
N GLY A 96 8.81 -8.55 -7.10
CA GLY A 96 9.31 -7.66 -6.06
C GLY A 96 9.51 -8.37 -4.73
N VAL A 97 8.49 -9.12 -4.27
CA VAL A 97 8.56 -9.88 -3.01
C VAL A 97 9.62 -10.98 -3.08
N GLY A 98 9.67 -11.73 -4.19
CA GLY A 98 10.67 -12.78 -4.38
C GLY A 98 12.11 -12.24 -4.34
N LEU A 99 12.36 -11.14 -5.04
CA LEU A 99 13.68 -10.50 -5.06
C LEU A 99 14.06 -9.88 -3.71
N LEU A 100 13.11 -9.35 -2.95
CA LEU A 100 13.33 -8.88 -1.58
C LEU A 100 13.81 -10.02 -0.68
N CYS A 101 13.15 -11.16 -0.72
CA CYS A 101 13.58 -12.32 0.05
C CYS A 101 14.94 -12.85 -0.44
N ALA A 102 15.14 -12.97 -1.75
CA ALA A 102 16.37 -13.43 -2.35
C ALA A 102 17.56 -12.50 -2.07
N SER A 103 17.34 -11.21 -1.80
CA SER A 103 18.40 -10.26 -1.46
C SER A 103 19.15 -10.65 -0.18
N LEU A 104 18.57 -11.48 0.69
CA LEU A 104 19.23 -12.03 1.87
C LEU A 104 20.38 -12.98 1.53
N LEU A 105 20.39 -13.58 0.34
CA LEU A 105 21.51 -14.44 -0.12
C LEU A 105 22.78 -13.63 -0.41
N ASN A 106 22.65 -12.34 -0.68
CA ASN A 106 23.77 -11.46 -0.89
C ASN A 106 24.21 -10.84 0.44
N LYS A 107 25.49 -11.02 0.80
CA LYS A 107 26.06 -10.40 2.00
C LYS A 107 26.37 -8.91 1.84
N GLY A 108 26.39 -8.41 0.60
CA GLY A 108 26.63 -7.01 0.28
C GLY A 108 25.35 -6.23 0.00
N LYS A 109 25.53 -5.01 -0.46
CA LYS A 109 24.43 -4.13 -0.86
C LYS A 109 23.75 -4.64 -2.13
N THR A 110 22.42 -4.69 -2.11
CA THR A 110 21.56 -4.98 -3.26
C THR A 110 20.71 -3.75 -3.57
N VAL A 111 20.56 -3.39 -4.85
CA VAL A 111 19.61 -2.36 -5.27
C VAL A 111 18.59 -2.97 -6.22
N LEU A 112 17.34 -3.02 -5.78
CA LEU A 112 16.21 -3.42 -6.61
C LEU A 112 15.59 -2.17 -7.24
N ARG A 113 15.51 -2.16 -8.56
CA ARG A 113 14.95 -1.03 -9.31
C ARG A 113 13.45 -1.17 -9.52
N ARG A 114 12.73 -0.04 -9.40
CA ARG A 114 11.31 0.06 -9.70
C ARG A 114 10.45 -0.93 -8.90
N VAL A 115 10.72 -1.09 -7.61
CA VAL A 115 9.92 -1.94 -6.71
C VAL A 115 8.54 -1.33 -6.51
N ALA A 116 7.49 -2.13 -6.64
CA ALA A 116 6.12 -1.67 -6.41
C ALA A 116 5.90 -1.29 -4.94
N ARG A 117 5.41 -0.06 -4.68
CA ARG A 117 5.07 0.40 -3.33
C ARG A 117 3.66 -0.05 -2.96
N ILE A 118 3.53 -1.30 -2.63
CA ILE A 118 2.28 -1.93 -2.22
C ILE A 118 2.40 -2.52 -0.82
N GLU A 119 1.26 -2.78 -0.19
CA GLU A 119 1.19 -3.21 1.20
C GLU A 119 2.03 -4.48 1.47
N GLU A 120 1.97 -5.47 0.59
CA GLU A 120 2.71 -6.72 0.78
C GLU A 120 4.23 -6.52 0.75
N VAL A 121 4.71 -5.65 -0.14
CA VAL A 121 6.13 -5.26 -0.20
C VAL A 121 6.53 -4.53 1.08
N ASN A 122 5.70 -3.62 1.58
CA ASN A 122 5.96 -2.91 2.82
C ASN A 122 6.06 -3.88 4.02
N ARG A 123 5.17 -4.89 4.09
CA ARG A 123 5.23 -5.92 5.14
C ARG A 123 6.52 -6.74 5.09
N ILE A 124 6.98 -7.12 3.90
CA ILE A 124 8.27 -7.80 3.77
C ILE A 124 9.43 -6.89 4.18
N ILE A 125 9.39 -5.61 3.83
CA ILE A 125 10.39 -4.62 4.27
C ILE A 125 10.39 -4.49 5.81
N GLU A 126 9.23 -4.43 6.45
CA GLU A 126 9.11 -4.40 7.91
C GLU A 126 9.78 -5.64 8.54
N VAL A 127 9.49 -6.83 8.01
CA VAL A 127 10.14 -8.07 8.47
C VAL A 127 11.65 -8.02 8.26
N LEU A 128 12.12 -7.60 7.08
CA LEU A 128 13.55 -7.45 6.80
C LEU A 128 14.23 -6.50 7.79
N ASN A 129 13.63 -5.34 8.05
CA ASN A 129 14.16 -4.37 8.99
C ASN A 129 14.21 -4.91 10.42
N SER A 130 13.20 -5.68 10.84
CA SER A 130 13.15 -6.26 12.20
C SER A 130 14.25 -7.27 12.46
N ILE A 131 14.71 -7.99 11.43
CA ILE A 131 15.83 -8.94 11.53
C ILE A 131 17.20 -8.30 11.27
N GLY A 132 17.27 -6.96 11.26
CA GLY A 132 18.51 -6.19 11.17
C GLY A 132 18.93 -5.78 9.75
N VAL A 133 18.16 -6.09 8.72
CA VAL A 133 18.43 -5.64 7.37
C VAL A 133 18.13 -4.14 7.26
N LYS A 134 19.06 -3.36 6.74
CA LYS A 134 18.83 -1.93 6.47
C LYS A 134 18.25 -1.75 5.09
N THR A 135 17.11 -1.06 4.99
CA THR A 135 16.45 -0.74 3.72
C THR A 135 16.31 0.76 3.54
N LYS A 136 16.46 1.24 2.32
CA LYS A 136 16.34 2.67 2.00
C LYS A 136 15.79 2.87 0.59
N TRP A 137 14.70 3.63 0.46
CA TRP A 137 14.23 4.12 -0.83
C TRP A 137 15.16 5.22 -1.37
N LEU A 138 15.71 5.04 -2.58
CA LEU A 138 16.77 5.90 -3.11
C LEU A 138 16.23 7.12 -3.86
N ASN A 139 15.14 6.97 -4.60
CA ASN A 139 14.65 7.99 -5.51
C ASN A 139 13.14 7.93 -5.72
N ARG A 140 12.60 8.87 -6.52
CA ARG A 140 11.19 8.89 -6.92
C ARG A 140 10.80 7.73 -7.86
N GLN A 141 11.76 7.01 -8.42
CA GLN A 141 11.55 5.88 -9.34
C GLN A 141 11.29 4.54 -8.61
N ASN A 142 11.17 4.59 -7.27
CA ASN A 142 10.92 3.41 -6.44
C ASN A 142 12.06 2.39 -6.43
N ASP A 143 13.30 2.86 -6.50
CA ASP A 143 14.47 2.01 -6.27
C ASP A 143 14.68 1.80 -4.78
N LEU A 144 14.93 0.56 -4.37
CA LEU A 144 15.12 0.16 -2.99
C LEU A 144 16.53 -0.42 -2.79
N GLU A 145 17.29 0.20 -1.92
CA GLU A 145 18.56 -0.30 -1.43
C GLU A 145 18.33 -1.22 -0.23
N ILE A 146 19.03 -2.35 -0.19
CA ILE A 146 18.91 -3.38 0.83
C ILE A 146 20.34 -3.78 1.25
N CYS A 147 20.62 -3.70 2.54
CA CYS A 147 21.91 -4.04 3.12
C CYS A 147 21.68 -5.02 4.28
N PRO A 148 21.85 -6.34 4.09
CA PRO A 148 21.80 -7.30 5.17
C PRO A 148 22.93 -7.07 6.16
N PRO A 149 22.73 -7.38 7.47
CA PRO A 149 23.80 -7.41 8.46
C PRO A 149 24.69 -8.64 8.25
N ALA A 150 25.83 -8.68 8.91
CA ALA A 150 26.72 -9.85 8.88
C ALA A 150 26.01 -11.11 9.43
N GLN A 151 25.12 -10.94 10.42
CA GLN A 151 24.30 -11.99 11.00
C GLN A 151 22.86 -11.48 11.18
N LEU A 152 21.88 -12.26 10.73
CA LEU A 152 20.46 -11.94 10.87
C LEU A 152 19.99 -12.12 12.31
N GLN A 153 19.16 -11.20 12.80
CA GLN A 153 18.60 -11.22 14.17
C GLN A 153 17.19 -11.83 14.12
N LEU A 154 17.09 -13.13 13.85
CA LEU A 154 15.80 -13.81 13.63
C LEU A 154 14.90 -13.84 14.86
N ASP A 155 15.46 -13.79 16.06
CA ASP A 155 14.78 -13.66 17.34
C ASP A 155 13.97 -12.35 17.47
N ARG A 156 14.35 -11.32 16.71
CA ARG A 156 13.68 -10.01 16.67
C ARG A 156 12.63 -9.89 15.58
N MET A 157 12.36 -10.96 14.85
CA MET A 157 11.42 -10.90 13.71
C MET A 157 10.05 -10.36 14.13
N ASP A 158 9.57 -9.35 13.41
CA ASP A 158 8.20 -8.82 13.58
C ASP A 158 7.17 -9.87 13.17
N THR A 159 6.69 -10.62 14.16
CA THR A 159 5.70 -11.68 13.97
C THR A 159 4.34 -11.12 13.54
N ALA A 160 4.01 -9.88 13.89
CA ALA A 160 2.76 -9.25 13.48
C ALA A 160 2.78 -8.91 11.99
N ALA A 161 3.86 -8.32 11.49
CA ALA A 161 4.04 -8.07 10.07
C ALA A 161 4.12 -9.37 9.27
N ALA A 162 4.86 -10.37 9.77
CA ALA A 162 5.02 -11.67 9.14
C ALA A 162 3.68 -12.42 8.99
N LYS A 163 2.82 -12.41 10.02
CA LYS A 163 1.49 -13.04 9.99
C LYS A 163 0.52 -12.36 9.02
N ARG A 164 0.78 -11.12 8.59
CA ARG A 164 -0.08 -10.40 7.65
C ARG A 164 0.21 -10.71 6.19
N THR A 165 1.26 -11.47 5.88
CA THR A 165 1.60 -11.86 4.52
C THR A 165 1.92 -13.35 4.42
N ARG A 166 1.37 -13.98 3.36
CA ARG A 166 1.74 -15.35 3.04
C ARG A 166 3.15 -15.44 2.46
N SER A 167 3.65 -14.36 1.91
CA SER A 167 4.96 -14.29 1.28
C SER A 167 6.12 -14.48 2.25
N ILE A 168 5.86 -14.52 3.58
CA ILE A 168 6.86 -14.90 4.58
C ILE A 168 7.47 -16.28 4.29
N LEU A 169 6.75 -17.19 3.66
CA LEU A 169 7.27 -18.50 3.26
C LEU A 169 8.46 -18.41 2.29
N MET A 170 8.58 -17.32 1.54
CA MET A 170 9.70 -17.12 0.62
C MET A 170 11.03 -16.89 1.36
N PHE A 171 10.99 -16.60 2.67
CA PHE A 171 12.20 -16.53 3.51
C PHE A 171 12.84 -17.93 3.73
N LEU A 172 12.07 -19.02 3.56
CA LEU A 172 12.61 -20.37 3.69
C LEU A 172 13.85 -20.59 2.82
N GLY A 173 13.80 -20.18 1.53
CA GLY A 173 14.93 -20.35 0.64
C GLY A 173 16.22 -19.71 1.15
N PRO A 174 16.30 -18.39 1.34
CA PRO A 174 17.53 -17.76 1.81
C PRO A 174 17.93 -18.13 3.24
N LEU A 175 16.97 -18.42 4.13
CA LEU A 175 17.32 -18.80 5.51
C LEU A 175 17.91 -20.20 5.60
N LEU A 176 17.43 -21.15 4.81
CA LEU A 176 18.02 -22.52 4.72
C LEU A 176 19.48 -22.50 4.26
N HIS A 177 19.90 -21.47 3.52
CA HIS A 177 21.31 -21.29 3.13
C HIS A 177 22.20 -20.69 4.22
N GLN A 178 21.61 -20.02 5.21
CA GLN A 178 22.38 -19.22 6.18
C GLN A 178 22.26 -19.73 7.60
N CYS A 179 21.20 -20.47 7.90
CA CYS A 179 20.89 -20.89 9.26
C CYS A 179 20.62 -22.40 9.30
N ASN A 180 21.25 -23.09 10.25
CA ASN A 180 20.99 -24.52 10.48
C ASN A 180 19.66 -24.75 11.20
N ASP A 181 19.23 -23.78 12.00
CA ASP A 181 17.97 -23.81 12.74
C ASP A 181 17.38 -22.40 12.79
N PHE A 182 16.08 -22.27 12.57
CA PHE A 182 15.36 -21.01 12.69
C PHE A 182 13.86 -21.24 12.86
N ARG A 183 13.17 -20.22 13.37
CA ARG A 183 11.72 -20.20 13.53
C ARG A 183 11.12 -19.16 12.60
N LEU A 184 10.07 -19.57 11.87
CA LEU A 184 9.23 -18.64 11.10
C LEU A 184 7.82 -18.61 11.68
N PRO A 185 7.21 -17.42 11.83
CA PRO A 185 5.80 -17.32 12.17
C PRO A 185 4.93 -18.02 11.13
N PHE A 186 3.84 -18.60 11.58
CA PHE A 186 2.87 -19.20 10.66
C PHE A 186 2.38 -18.16 9.65
N ALA A 187 2.39 -18.52 8.36
CA ALA A 187 2.01 -17.61 7.31
C ALA A 187 0.52 -17.26 7.43
N GLY A 188 0.23 -16.01 7.67
CA GLY A 188 -1.10 -15.44 7.56
C GLY A 188 -1.44 -15.12 6.12
N GLY A 189 -2.36 -14.21 5.89
CA GLY A 189 -2.66 -13.66 4.58
C GLY A 189 -4.15 -13.55 4.28
N CYS A 190 -4.48 -13.52 3.00
CA CYS A 190 -5.80 -13.22 2.50
C CYS A 190 -6.87 -14.20 3.01
N SER A 191 -8.02 -13.68 3.45
CA SER A 191 -9.19 -14.44 3.93
C SER A 191 -9.90 -15.27 2.84
N LEU A 192 -9.34 -15.37 1.64
CA LEU A 192 -9.90 -16.07 0.48
C LEU A 192 -9.69 -17.60 0.52
N GLY A 193 -9.70 -18.19 1.70
CA GLY A 193 -9.64 -19.63 1.91
C GLY A 193 -8.36 -20.14 2.54
N VAL A 194 -8.45 -21.32 3.15
CA VAL A 194 -7.34 -22.01 3.81
C VAL A 194 -6.42 -22.60 2.73
N ARG A 195 -5.20 -22.09 2.64
CA ARG A 195 -4.18 -22.65 1.77
C ARG A 195 -3.07 -23.26 2.64
N THR A 196 -2.97 -24.56 2.62
CA THR A 196 -1.93 -25.27 3.38
C THR A 196 -0.52 -24.93 2.88
N VAL A 197 0.43 -24.92 3.80
CA VAL A 197 1.88 -24.81 3.51
C VAL A 197 2.52 -26.19 3.30
N LYS A 198 1.77 -27.27 3.53
CA LYS A 198 2.22 -28.65 3.48
C LYS A 198 2.99 -29.02 2.18
N PRO A 199 2.58 -28.60 0.97
CA PRO A 199 3.35 -28.91 -0.24
C PRO A 199 4.78 -28.38 -0.22
N HIS A 200 5.00 -27.18 0.35
CA HIS A 200 6.34 -26.60 0.48
C HIS A 200 7.19 -27.42 1.46
N LEU A 201 6.60 -27.80 2.60
CA LEU A 201 7.30 -28.56 3.62
C LEU A 201 7.65 -29.99 3.14
N VAL A 202 6.73 -30.66 2.43
CA VAL A 202 6.97 -31.98 1.83
C VAL A 202 8.09 -31.89 0.79
N GLY A 203 8.07 -30.88 -0.08
CA GLY A 203 9.12 -30.69 -1.07
C GLY A 203 10.50 -30.47 -0.43
N LEU A 204 10.58 -29.64 0.61
CA LEU A 204 11.84 -29.33 1.29
C LEU A 204 12.34 -30.48 2.19
N SER A 205 11.45 -31.32 2.74
CA SER A 205 11.85 -32.47 3.54
C SER A 205 12.65 -33.50 2.72
N ALA A 206 12.40 -33.60 1.42
CA ALA A 206 13.18 -34.44 0.52
C ALA A 206 14.66 -33.98 0.42
N PHE A 207 14.96 -32.73 0.77
CA PHE A 207 16.30 -32.16 0.83
C PHE A 207 16.88 -32.14 2.26
N GLY A 208 16.29 -32.91 3.19
CA GLY A 208 16.78 -33.05 4.55
C GLY A 208 16.28 -31.98 5.53
N MET A 209 15.29 -31.13 5.15
CA MET A 209 14.69 -30.20 6.08
C MET A 209 13.75 -30.91 7.05
N ASN A 210 14.01 -30.79 8.36
CA ASN A 210 13.09 -31.21 9.41
C ASN A 210 12.25 -30.02 9.86
N VAL A 211 10.94 -30.23 9.98
CA VAL A 211 9.99 -29.19 10.39
C VAL A 211 9.24 -29.64 11.63
N ASP A 212 9.38 -28.89 12.68
CA ASP A 212 8.57 -29.01 13.88
C ASP A 212 7.44 -27.97 13.84
N VAL A 213 6.19 -28.44 13.79
CA VAL A 213 4.99 -27.59 13.78
C VAL A 213 4.29 -27.77 15.13
N PRO A 214 4.20 -26.70 15.95
CA PRO A 214 3.46 -26.79 17.21
C PRO A 214 2.02 -27.22 17.00
N ALA A 215 1.51 -28.09 17.84
CA ALA A 215 0.14 -28.63 17.77
C ALA A 215 -0.96 -27.54 17.79
N SER A 216 -0.66 -26.33 18.27
CA SER A 216 -1.55 -25.17 18.28
C SER A 216 -1.66 -24.45 16.92
N ALA A 217 -0.97 -24.91 15.88
CA ALA A 217 -0.89 -24.26 14.58
C ALA A 217 -1.59 -25.03 13.44
N THR A 218 -2.33 -26.09 13.78
CA THR A 218 -3.15 -26.93 12.88
C THR A 218 -4.61 -26.48 12.88
#